data_30b38fced0d5bb85b65849b490dd1027
#
_entry.id   30b38fced0d5bb85b65849b490dd1027
#
_cell.length_a   1.000
_cell.length_b   1.000
_cell.length_c   1.000
_cell.angle_alpha   90.00
_cell.angle_beta   90.00
_cell.angle_gamma   90.00
#
_symmetry.space_group_name_H-M   'P 1'
#
loop_
_entity.id
_entity.type
_entity.pdbx_description
1 polymer ?
#
loop_
_entity_poly.entity_id
_entity_poly.type
_entity_poly.pdbx_seq_one_letter_code
_entity_poly.pdbx_strand_id
1 'polypeptide(L)'
;MLKFDEYSRIAQVAVRHAQNAFVSDEKLASEWQALRFHDRPDMEASMAEYEGFLALLDCDEVIELPAADTLTIDSIYTRDSILVSPKGLIVCNMGRASRTPEAAANAAVYAQLGHTVAGQITSPGTLEGGDFIWLDEHHAAVGLGPRTNEEGIRQLQDILGTEVELFVVELPDPDHPDDVLHLMSIISPLDKDLALIYKPFMPQDFILWLQQQGIAFVDVPEEEYRPMGCNVLAMAPRSALMLENLPGVKARLEAAGCTVVTYTGLEISRKGEGGPTCLTRPLQRI
;
A
#
# COMPACT_ATOMS: atom_id res chain seq x y z
N MET A 1 -7.37 21.01 -5.85
CA MET A 1 -8.00 20.74 -4.54
C MET A 1 -7.58 19.34 -4.13
N LEU A 2 -7.18 19.13 -2.88
CA LEU A 2 -6.78 17.80 -2.43
C LEU A 2 -7.93 16.80 -2.56
N LYS A 3 -7.60 15.60 -2.96
CA LYS A 3 -8.51 14.46 -3.09
C LYS A 3 -8.15 13.39 -2.06
N PHE A 4 -9.18 12.71 -1.57
CA PHE A 4 -9.05 11.57 -0.66
C PHE A 4 -9.69 10.37 -1.36
N ASP A 5 -8.91 9.76 -2.23
CA ASP A 5 -9.21 8.56 -2.99
C ASP A 5 -7.90 7.84 -3.33
N GLU A 6 -7.94 6.67 -3.91
CA GLU A 6 -6.75 5.90 -4.30
C GLU A 6 -6.39 6.04 -5.78
N TYR A 7 -7.11 6.88 -6.56
CA TYR A 7 -6.96 6.92 -8.01
C TYR A 7 -6.68 8.31 -8.61
N SER A 8 -6.98 9.41 -7.93
CA SER A 8 -6.66 10.76 -8.42
C SER A 8 -5.14 10.94 -8.60
N ARG A 9 -4.73 11.89 -9.45
CA ARG A 9 -3.32 12.10 -9.76
C ARG A 9 -2.49 12.32 -8.49
N ILE A 10 -1.41 11.59 -8.38
CA ILE A 10 -0.47 11.77 -7.28
C ILE A 10 0.27 13.10 -7.48
N ALA A 11 0.15 14.01 -6.53
CA ALA A 11 0.94 15.24 -6.51
C ALA A 11 2.19 15.07 -5.64
N GLN A 12 2.06 14.43 -4.47
CA GLN A 12 3.17 14.21 -3.56
C GLN A 12 3.15 12.75 -3.08
N VAL A 13 4.29 12.08 -3.12
CA VAL A 13 4.45 10.70 -2.70
C VAL A 13 5.68 10.53 -1.82
N ALA A 14 5.55 9.80 -0.74
CA ALA A 14 6.68 9.38 0.07
C ALA A 14 7.12 7.97 -0.32
N VAL A 15 8.43 7.78 -0.36
CA VAL A 15 9.12 6.53 -0.66
C VAL A 15 10.31 6.35 0.28
N ARG A 16 10.82 5.14 0.40
CA ARG A 16 12.13 4.90 1.01
C ARG A 16 12.99 4.14 0.01
N HIS A 17 13.96 4.83 -0.56
CA HIS A 17 14.88 4.24 -1.53
C HIS A 17 15.54 2.98 -0.95
N ALA A 18 15.82 1.99 -1.81
CA ALA A 18 16.48 0.75 -1.40
C ALA A 18 17.78 1.02 -0.61
N GLN A 19 18.54 2.05 -0.98
CA GLN A 19 19.73 2.49 -0.23
C GLN A 19 19.43 2.83 1.24
N ASN A 20 18.29 3.46 1.52
CA ASN A 20 17.89 3.88 2.86
C ASN A 20 17.19 2.78 3.66
N ALA A 21 16.57 1.83 2.98
CA ALA A 21 15.91 0.69 3.62
C ALA A 21 16.90 -0.44 3.90
N PHE A 22 17.68 -0.82 2.91
CA PHE A 22 18.58 -1.97 2.97
C PHE A 22 19.92 -1.63 3.62
N VAL A 23 20.39 -0.40 3.45
CA VAL A 23 21.58 0.22 4.09
C VAL A 23 22.89 -0.47 3.70
N SER A 24 23.00 -1.80 3.84
CA SER A 24 24.23 -2.55 3.52
C SER A 24 23.94 -4.03 3.24
N ASP A 25 24.90 -4.69 2.60
CA ASP A 25 24.87 -6.15 2.37
C ASP A 25 24.83 -6.94 3.69
N GLU A 26 25.49 -6.45 4.76
CA GLU A 26 25.47 -7.10 6.07
C GLU A 26 24.07 -7.06 6.69
N LYS A 27 23.35 -5.91 6.57
CA LYS A 27 22.00 -5.78 7.04
C LYS A 27 21.06 -6.69 6.25
N LEU A 28 21.15 -6.71 4.92
CA LEU A 28 20.40 -7.63 4.07
C LEU A 28 20.64 -9.09 4.49
N ALA A 29 21.90 -9.49 4.65
CA ALA A 29 22.26 -10.86 5.04
C ALA A 29 21.74 -11.25 6.42
N SER A 30 21.63 -10.31 7.35
CA SER A 30 21.17 -10.58 8.72
C SER A 30 19.64 -10.62 8.87
N GLU A 31 18.88 -9.93 8.01
CA GLU A 31 17.46 -9.70 8.23
C GLU A 31 16.53 -10.46 7.27
N TRP A 32 16.94 -10.70 6.03
CA TRP A 32 16.03 -11.19 4.97
C TRP A 32 15.27 -12.48 5.35
N GLN A 33 15.94 -13.46 5.98
CA GLN A 33 15.28 -14.72 6.38
C GLN A 33 14.28 -14.51 7.52
N ALA A 34 14.66 -13.72 8.53
CA ALA A 34 13.80 -13.44 9.68
C ALA A 34 12.56 -12.63 9.26
N LEU A 35 12.69 -11.80 8.24
CA LEU A 35 11.60 -11.02 7.65
C LEU A 35 10.87 -11.74 6.52
N ARG A 36 11.31 -12.98 6.18
CA ARG A 36 10.65 -13.87 5.22
C ARG A 36 10.66 -13.40 3.77
N PHE A 37 11.71 -12.70 3.40
CA PHE A 37 11.98 -12.51 1.98
C PHE A 37 12.25 -13.87 1.34
N HIS A 38 11.72 -14.10 0.16
CA HIS A 38 11.91 -15.36 -0.58
C HIS A 38 13.35 -15.64 -0.93
N ASP A 39 14.14 -14.58 -1.13
CA ASP A 39 15.58 -14.64 -1.35
C ASP A 39 16.20 -13.34 -0.86
N ARG A 40 17.52 -13.36 -0.61
CA ARG A 40 18.26 -12.16 -0.23
C ARG A 40 18.29 -11.17 -1.41
N PRO A 41 17.82 -9.92 -1.21
CA PRO A 41 18.01 -8.90 -2.22
C PRO A 41 19.50 -8.63 -2.49
N ASP A 42 19.85 -8.39 -3.75
CA ASP A 42 21.15 -7.88 -4.14
C ASP A 42 21.15 -6.35 -4.01
N MET A 43 22.12 -5.80 -3.31
CA MET A 43 22.14 -4.36 -2.98
C MET A 43 22.25 -3.48 -4.24
N GLU A 44 23.17 -3.81 -5.15
CA GLU A 44 23.41 -3.02 -6.36
C GLU A 44 22.22 -3.09 -7.32
N ALA A 45 21.69 -4.29 -7.54
CA ALA A 45 20.52 -4.51 -8.36
C ALA A 45 19.26 -3.84 -7.77
N SER A 46 19.10 -3.87 -6.43
CA SER A 46 17.99 -3.20 -5.75
C SER A 46 18.02 -1.69 -5.93
N MET A 47 19.18 -1.07 -5.84
CA MET A 47 19.34 0.37 -6.11
C MET A 47 18.97 0.71 -7.55
N ALA A 48 19.48 -0.05 -8.51
CA ALA A 48 19.18 0.18 -9.93
C ALA A 48 17.69 -0.01 -10.26
N GLU A 49 17.06 -1.05 -9.70
CA GLU A 49 15.62 -1.26 -9.85
C GLU A 49 14.79 -0.12 -9.22
N TYR A 50 15.21 0.36 -8.05
CA TYR A 50 14.49 1.43 -7.36
C TYR A 50 14.58 2.75 -8.13
N GLU A 51 15.73 3.09 -8.67
CA GLU A 51 15.89 4.26 -9.57
C GLU A 51 14.98 4.14 -10.81
N GLY A 52 14.95 2.95 -11.42
CA GLY A 52 14.03 2.68 -12.52
C GLY A 52 12.56 2.83 -12.13
N PHE A 53 12.18 2.38 -10.93
CA PHE A 53 10.85 2.56 -10.37
C PHE A 53 10.51 4.03 -10.13
N LEU A 54 11.42 4.81 -9.51
CA LEU A 54 11.23 6.24 -9.28
C LEU A 54 11.03 7.03 -10.58
N ALA A 55 11.77 6.69 -11.63
CA ALA A 55 11.64 7.34 -12.94
C ALA A 55 10.26 7.14 -13.61
N LEU A 56 9.45 6.17 -13.14
CA LEU A 56 8.11 5.92 -13.63
C LEU A 56 7.01 6.63 -12.83
N LEU A 57 7.34 7.20 -11.66
CA LEU A 57 6.38 7.92 -10.85
C LEU A 57 6.06 9.30 -11.47
N ASP A 58 4.87 9.42 -12.05
CA ASP A 58 4.36 10.69 -12.57
C ASP A 58 3.72 11.50 -11.44
N CYS A 59 4.53 12.27 -10.72
CA CYS A 59 4.11 13.11 -9.60
C CYS A 59 4.88 14.43 -9.56
N ASP A 60 4.40 15.41 -8.79
CA ASP A 60 5.07 16.71 -8.70
C ASP A 60 6.25 16.67 -7.72
N GLU A 61 6.15 15.84 -6.67
CA GLU A 61 7.16 15.76 -5.61
C GLU A 61 7.29 14.33 -5.07
N VAL A 62 8.53 13.88 -4.96
CA VAL A 62 8.92 12.64 -4.25
C VAL A 62 9.62 13.02 -2.95
N ILE A 63 9.07 12.56 -1.82
CA ILE A 63 9.68 12.69 -0.50
C ILE A 63 10.43 11.38 -0.21
N GLU A 64 11.74 11.46 -0.15
CA GLU A 64 12.57 10.33 0.21
C GLU A 64 12.76 10.24 1.72
N LEU A 65 12.26 9.15 2.32
CA LEU A 65 12.39 8.88 3.75
C LEU A 65 13.83 8.41 4.06
N PRO A 66 14.49 8.99 5.09
CA PRO A 66 15.86 8.65 5.41
C PRO A 66 15.99 7.25 6.03
N ALA A 67 17.21 6.72 6.01
CA ALA A 67 17.59 5.56 6.80
C ALA A 67 17.47 5.85 8.30
N ALA A 68 17.17 4.82 9.09
CA ALA A 68 17.22 4.88 10.54
C ALA A 68 17.60 3.51 11.11
N ASP A 69 18.48 3.49 12.11
CA ASP A 69 19.05 2.25 12.67
C ASP A 69 18.00 1.33 13.32
N THR A 70 16.86 1.88 13.70
CA THR A 70 15.77 1.13 14.33
C THR A 70 14.87 0.42 13.32
N LEU A 71 15.02 0.68 12.03
CA LEU A 71 14.17 0.14 10.99
C LEU A 71 14.79 -1.09 10.35
N THR A 72 13.93 -2.05 10.02
CA THR A 72 14.32 -3.23 9.26
C THR A 72 14.26 -2.97 7.74
N ILE A 73 14.73 -3.94 6.95
CA ILE A 73 14.64 -3.86 5.48
C ILE A 73 13.19 -3.81 4.96
N ASP A 74 12.20 -4.27 5.74
CA ASP A 74 10.77 -4.12 5.44
C ASP A 74 10.33 -2.66 5.30
N SER A 75 11.10 -1.73 5.86
CA SER A 75 10.81 -0.29 5.81
C SER A 75 10.82 0.31 4.40
N ILE A 76 11.26 -0.45 3.39
CA ILE A 76 11.10 -0.11 1.97
C ILE A 76 9.61 0.01 1.60
N TYR A 77 8.72 -0.71 2.28
CA TYR A 77 7.27 -0.69 2.06
C TYR A 77 6.60 0.39 2.90
N THR A 78 6.64 1.63 2.41
CA THR A 78 6.24 2.84 3.16
C THR A 78 4.75 3.00 3.36
N ARG A 79 3.91 2.20 2.67
CA ARG A 79 2.45 2.29 2.69
C ARG A 79 1.85 2.15 4.07
N ASP A 80 2.38 1.24 4.90
CA ASP A 80 1.66 0.68 6.03
C ASP A 80 1.70 1.52 7.30
N SER A 81 2.71 2.37 7.45
CA SER A 81 2.99 3.05 8.71
C SER A 81 2.13 4.30 9.00
N ILE A 82 1.57 4.91 7.95
CA ILE A 82 0.82 6.17 8.02
C ILE A 82 -0.38 6.12 7.08
N LEU A 83 -1.53 6.65 7.53
CA LEU A 83 -2.67 6.96 6.67
C LEU A 83 -2.77 8.47 6.44
N VAL A 84 -3.36 8.84 5.31
CA VAL A 84 -3.69 10.23 4.99
C VAL A 84 -5.19 10.43 5.12
N SER A 85 -5.62 11.51 5.78
CA SER A 85 -7.02 11.86 5.93
C SER A 85 -7.26 13.36 5.72
N PRO A 86 -8.52 13.80 5.54
CA PRO A 86 -8.86 15.22 5.46
C PRO A 86 -8.43 16.03 6.69
N LYS A 87 -8.26 15.37 7.83
CA LYS A 87 -7.87 15.99 9.10
C LYS A 87 -6.35 16.02 9.33
N GLY A 88 -5.58 15.34 8.47
CA GLY A 88 -4.14 15.16 8.60
C GLY A 88 -3.72 13.70 8.57
N LEU A 89 -2.48 13.44 8.92
CA LEU A 89 -1.91 12.09 8.97
C LEU A 89 -2.41 11.32 10.20
N ILE A 90 -2.67 10.04 10.03
CA ILE A 90 -2.98 9.11 11.13
C ILE A 90 -1.80 8.17 11.26
N VAL A 91 -1.18 8.15 12.44
CA VAL A 91 -0.04 7.29 12.74
C VAL A 91 -0.55 5.91 13.08
N CYS A 92 -0.13 4.92 12.32
CA CYS A 92 -0.55 3.53 12.52
C CYS A 92 0.15 2.88 13.73
N ASN A 93 -0.43 1.80 14.24
CA ASN A 93 0.21 0.88 15.16
C ASN A 93 0.33 -0.48 14.46
N MET A 94 1.53 -0.79 14.01
CA MET A 94 1.79 -1.93 13.14
C MET A 94 1.42 -3.25 13.81
N GLY A 95 0.69 -4.11 13.12
CA GLY A 95 0.38 -5.48 13.56
C GLY A 95 1.61 -6.39 13.54
N ARG A 96 2.56 -6.14 12.61
CA ARG A 96 3.83 -6.87 12.55
C ARG A 96 4.86 -6.25 13.49
N ALA A 97 5.26 -6.99 14.51
CA ALA A 97 6.15 -6.49 15.59
C ALA A 97 7.49 -5.92 15.07
N SER A 98 8.09 -6.54 14.04
CA SER A 98 9.36 -6.08 13.44
C SER A 98 9.23 -4.70 12.78
N ARG A 99 8.02 -4.26 12.44
CA ARG A 99 7.73 -3.00 11.75
C ARG A 99 7.22 -1.89 12.68
N THR A 100 7.02 -2.18 13.97
CA THR A 100 6.48 -1.22 14.94
C THR A 100 7.23 0.13 14.96
N PRO A 101 8.58 0.21 14.83
CA PRO A 101 9.30 1.48 14.84
C PRO A 101 9.02 2.39 13.64
N GLU A 102 8.50 1.85 12.50
CA GLU A 102 8.33 2.60 11.26
C GLU A 102 7.37 3.78 11.40
N ALA A 103 6.24 3.56 12.09
CA ALA A 103 5.20 4.57 12.20
C ALA A 103 5.71 5.85 12.90
N ALA A 104 6.41 5.70 14.02
CA ALA A 104 6.97 6.84 14.75
C ALA A 104 8.10 7.53 13.97
N ALA A 105 8.98 6.74 13.33
CA ALA A 105 10.07 7.27 12.51
C ALA A 105 9.55 8.09 11.33
N ASN A 106 8.58 7.56 10.59
CA ASN A 106 7.99 8.24 9.43
C ASN A 106 7.17 9.47 9.84
N ALA A 107 6.38 9.39 10.94
CA ALA A 107 5.63 10.52 11.46
C ALA A 107 6.55 11.68 11.84
N ALA A 108 7.73 11.41 12.43
CA ALA A 108 8.71 12.44 12.76
C ALA A 108 9.23 13.18 11.52
N VAL A 109 9.49 12.46 10.42
CA VAL A 109 9.90 13.09 9.16
C VAL A 109 8.78 13.96 8.59
N TYR A 110 7.56 13.43 8.53
CA TYR A 110 6.41 14.19 8.01
C TYR A 110 6.10 15.44 8.84
N ALA A 111 6.24 15.37 10.17
CA ALA A 111 6.08 16.53 11.03
C ALA A 111 7.12 17.64 10.75
N GLN A 112 8.37 17.27 10.46
CA GLN A 112 9.43 18.22 10.05
C GLN A 112 9.12 18.88 8.70
N LEU A 113 8.40 18.17 7.83
CA LEU A 113 7.93 18.70 6.53
C LEU A 113 6.63 19.51 6.65
N GLY A 114 6.11 19.70 7.86
CA GLY A 114 4.94 20.52 8.13
C GLY A 114 3.60 19.78 8.02
N HIS A 115 3.59 18.46 7.88
CA HIS A 115 2.34 17.69 7.89
C HIS A 115 1.76 17.64 9.30
N THR A 116 0.46 17.87 9.41
CA THR A 116 -0.28 17.76 10.68
C THR A 116 -0.65 16.31 10.97
N VAL A 117 -0.48 15.87 12.22
CA VAL A 117 -0.97 14.58 12.71
C VAL A 117 -2.37 14.75 13.27
N ALA A 118 -3.36 14.05 12.70
CA ALA A 118 -4.76 14.05 13.14
C ALA A 118 -5.01 13.12 14.33
N GLY A 119 -4.24 12.03 14.41
CA GLY A 119 -4.38 11.04 15.47
C GLY A 119 -3.37 9.91 15.35
N GLN A 120 -3.43 9.00 16.31
CA GLN A 120 -2.57 7.83 16.36
C GLN A 120 -3.37 6.62 16.84
N ILE A 121 -3.17 5.48 16.20
CA ILE A 121 -3.66 4.19 16.70
C ILE A 121 -2.72 3.71 17.80
N THR A 122 -3.29 3.28 18.92
CA THR A 122 -2.54 2.87 20.10
C THR A 122 -2.95 1.48 20.56
N SER A 123 -2.04 0.78 21.22
CA SER A 123 -2.30 -0.54 21.81
C SER A 123 -3.57 -0.51 22.71
N PRO A 124 -4.40 -1.55 22.68
CA PRO A 124 -4.24 -2.81 21.96
C PRO A 124 -4.70 -2.79 20.49
N GLY A 125 -5.13 -1.63 19.96
CA GLY A 125 -5.48 -1.48 18.55
C GLY A 125 -4.26 -1.63 17.65
N THR A 126 -4.40 -2.37 16.55
CA THR A 126 -3.41 -2.45 15.47
C THR A 126 -4.06 -2.04 14.16
N LEU A 127 -3.29 -1.37 13.31
CA LEU A 127 -3.69 -0.93 11.98
C LEU A 127 -2.46 -0.80 11.08
N GLU A 128 -2.53 -1.36 9.88
CA GLU A 128 -1.55 -1.17 8.81
C GLU A 128 -2.21 -0.50 7.60
N GLY A 129 -1.50 0.42 6.96
CA GLY A 129 -2.06 1.24 5.88
C GLY A 129 -2.40 0.47 4.60
N GLY A 130 -1.88 -0.74 4.43
CA GLY A 130 -2.28 -1.66 3.36
C GLY A 130 -3.69 -2.23 3.53
N ASP A 131 -4.25 -2.14 4.74
CA ASP A 131 -5.63 -2.53 5.03
C ASP A 131 -6.64 -1.40 4.85
N PHE A 132 -6.22 -0.23 4.40
CA PHE A 132 -7.12 0.91 4.29
C PHE A 132 -7.13 1.49 2.88
N ILE A 133 -8.33 1.70 2.32
CA ILE A 133 -8.54 2.38 1.04
C ILE A 133 -9.59 3.48 1.17
N TRP A 134 -9.33 4.61 0.50
CA TRP A 134 -10.33 5.62 0.20
C TRP A 134 -10.99 5.36 -1.16
N LEU A 135 -12.32 5.41 -1.22
CA LEU A 135 -13.05 5.51 -2.51
C LEU A 135 -13.29 6.97 -2.89
N ASP A 136 -13.65 7.77 -1.91
CA ASP A 136 -13.80 9.23 -1.98
C ASP A 136 -13.71 9.82 -0.57
N GLU A 137 -13.94 11.14 -0.42
CA GLU A 137 -13.84 11.86 0.86
C GLU A 137 -14.85 11.40 1.95
N HIS A 138 -15.87 10.62 1.57
CA HIS A 138 -16.94 10.15 2.47
C HIS A 138 -16.99 8.62 2.62
N HIS A 139 -16.35 7.88 1.72
CA HIS A 139 -16.41 6.43 1.69
C HIS A 139 -15.01 5.83 1.73
N ALA A 140 -14.78 5.00 2.75
CA ALA A 140 -13.54 4.27 2.91
C ALA A 140 -13.83 2.81 3.28
N ALA A 141 -12.88 1.92 3.01
CA ALA A 141 -12.95 0.54 3.49
C ALA A 141 -11.68 0.19 4.27
N VAL A 142 -11.84 -0.70 5.26
CA VAL A 142 -10.74 -1.19 6.08
C VAL A 142 -10.83 -2.70 6.24
N GLY A 143 -9.71 -3.39 6.02
CA GLY A 143 -9.58 -4.83 6.23
C GLY A 143 -9.47 -5.18 7.70
N LEU A 144 -10.30 -6.12 8.18
CA LEU A 144 -10.14 -6.79 9.46
C LEU A 144 -9.39 -8.09 9.24
N GLY A 145 -8.23 -8.24 9.86
CA GLY A 145 -7.36 -9.38 9.63
C GLY A 145 -6.17 -9.44 10.61
N PRO A 146 -5.14 -10.22 10.33
CA PRO A 146 -4.01 -10.41 11.25
C PRO A 146 -3.21 -9.13 11.56
N ARG A 147 -3.26 -8.14 10.66
CA ARG A 147 -2.50 -6.88 10.78
C ARG A 147 -3.31 -5.74 11.36
N THR A 148 -4.63 -5.78 11.18
CA THR A 148 -5.57 -4.75 11.61
C THR A 148 -6.69 -5.40 12.40
N ASN A 149 -6.85 -5.01 13.66
CA ASN A 149 -7.85 -5.59 14.55
C ASN A 149 -9.05 -4.64 14.80
N GLU A 150 -10.12 -5.17 15.41
CA GLU A 150 -11.34 -4.41 15.70
C GLU A 150 -11.08 -3.12 16.49
N GLU A 151 -10.17 -3.17 17.47
CA GLU A 151 -9.85 -1.98 18.28
C GLU A 151 -9.12 -0.91 17.45
N GLY A 152 -8.21 -1.31 16.55
CA GLY A 152 -7.58 -0.38 15.59
C GLY A 152 -8.61 0.27 14.67
N ILE A 153 -9.57 -0.51 14.17
CA ILE A 153 -10.68 -0.01 13.33
C ILE A 153 -11.55 0.96 14.11
N ARG A 154 -11.90 0.65 15.36
CA ARG A 154 -12.69 1.53 16.23
C ARG A 154 -11.98 2.88 16.45
N GLN A 155 -10.68 2.86 16.76
CA GLN A 155 -9.90 4.08 16.92
C GLN A 155 -9.78 4.87 15.61
N LEU A 156 -9.63 4.19 14.48
CA LEU A 156 -9.64 4.82 13.15
C LEU A 156 -10.96 5.56 12.91
N GLN A 157 -12.11 4.90 13.16
CA GLN A 157 -13.43 5.53 12.99
C GLN A 157 -13.60 6.75 13.89
N ASP A 158 -13.11 6.70 15.14
CA ASP A 158 -13.15 7.85 16.06
C ASP A 158 -12.34 9.05 15.51
N ILE A 159 -11.18 8.79 14.88
CA ILE A 159 -10.34 9.84 14.25
C ILE A 159 -11.02 10.39 13.00
N LEU A 160 -11.51 9.51 12.11
CA LEU A 160 -12.18 9.92 10.87
C LEU A 160 -13.48 10.70 11.16
N GLY A 161 -14.21 10.30 12.19
CA GLY A 161 -15.49 10.90 12.58
C GLY A 161 -16.67 10.31 11.80
N THR A 162 -17.86 10.88 12.04
CA THR A 162 -19.14 10.37 11.49
C THR A 162 -19.38 10.77 10.03
N GLU A 163 -18.58 11.65 9.47
CA GLU A 163 -18.69 12.11 8.08
C GLU A 163 -18.16 11.09 7.07
N VAL A 164 -17.43 10.07 7.56
CA VAL A 164 -16.85 9.01 6.74
C VAL A 164 -17.56 7.69 7.04
N GLU A 165 -18.20 7.13 6.03
CA GLU A 165 -18.68 5.75 6.05
C GLU A 165 -17.49 4.82 5.89
N LEU A 166 -17.17 4.07 6.94
CA LEU A 166 -16.06 3.12 6.96
C LEU A 166 -16.62 1.69 6.87
N PHE A 167 -16.47 1.07 5.69
CA PHE A 167 -16.86 -0.32 5.49
C PHE A 167 -15.77 -1.26 6.00
N VAL A 168 -16.14 -2.18 6.92
CA VAL A 168 -15.21 -3.19 7.45
C VAL A 168 -15.27 -4.44 6.58
N VAL A 169 -14.12 -4.83 6.04
CA VAL A 169 -13.96 -6.00 5.18
C VAL A 169 -13.32 -7.12 5.98
N GLU A 170 -14.05 -8.19 6.25
CA GLU A 170 -13.47 -9.39 6.85
C GLU A 170 -12.56 -10.07 5.82
N LEU A 171 -11.26 -9.99 6.03
CA LEU A 171 -10.28 -10.62 5.14
C LEU A 171 -10.29 -12.14 5.37
N PRO A 172 -10.11 -12.94 4.31
CA PRO A 172 -9.96 -14.38 4.48
C PRO A 172 -8.69 -14.69 5.27
N ASP A 173 -8.72 -15.82 5.98
CA ASP A 173 -7.51 -16.31 6.62
C ASP A 173 -6.42 -16.55 5.56
N PRO A 174 -5.20 -16.09 5.79
CA PRO A 174 -4.11 -16.38 4.88
C PRO A 174 -3.82 -17.90 4.87
N ASP A 175 -3.36 -18.42 3.74
CA ASP A 175 -2.99 -19.84 3.61
C ASP A 175 -1.89 -20.25 4.62
N HIS A 176 -1.07 -19.29 5.01
CA HIS A 176 -0.07 -19.45 6.06
C HIS A 176 -0.12 -18.24 7.00
N PRO A 177 0.05 -18.43 8.36
CA PRO A 177 -0.03 -17.33 9.34
C PRO A 177 0.90 -16.15 9.08
N ASP A 178 1.90 -16.37 8.27
CA ASP A 178 2.93 -15.38 7.97
C ASP A 178 2.79 -14.74 6.58
N ASP A 179 1.81 -15.17 5.78
CA ASP A 179 1.55 -14.57 4.48
C ASP A 179 1.07 -13.13 4.70
N VAL A 180 1.50 -12.23 3.82
CA VAL A 180 1.04 -10.85 3.83
C VAL A 180 -0.28 -10.78 3.07
N LEU A 181 -1.38 -10.64 3.82
CA LEU A 181 -2.69 -10.39 3.25
C LEU A 181 -3.24 -9.09 3.83
N HIS A 182 -3.22 -8.04 3.02
CA HIS A 182 -3.88 -6.77 3.29
C HIS A 182 -5.11 -6.59 2.40
N LEU A 183 -5.98 -5.65 2.71
CA LEU A 183 -7.08 -5.28 1.81
C LEU A 183 -6.56 -4.92 0.41
N MET A 184 -5.43 -4.19 0.33
CA MET A 184 -4.79 -3.84 -0.94
C MET A 184 -4.13 -5.03 -1.67
N SER A 185 -4.13 -6.23 -1.07
CA SER A 185 -3.75 -7.46 -1.76
C SER A 185 -4.87 -8.02 -2.64
N ILE A 186 -6.12 -7.61 -2.40
CA ILE A 186 -7.30 -8.12 -3.11
C ILE A 186 -8.07 -7.07 -3.89
N ILE A 187 -7.75 -5.78 -3.71
CA ILE A 187 -8.35 -4.67 -4.45
C ILE A 187 -7.35 -3.55 -4.68
N SER A 188 -7.35 -2.99 -5.89
CA SER A 188 -6.68 -1.74 -6.25
C SER A 188 -7.66 -0.82 -6.99
N PRO A 189 -8.15 0.26 -6.36
CA PRO A 189 -8.95 1.27 -7.05
C PRO A 189 -8.14 1.98 -8.14
N LEU A 190 -8.71 2.12 -9.34
CA LEU A 190 -8.03 2.66 -10.52
C LEU A 190 -8.71 3.92 -11.10
N ASP A 191 -9.97 4.12 -10.76
CA ASP A 191 -10.77 5.29 -11.11
C ASP A 191 -11.98 5.33 -10.16
N LYS A 192 -12.73 6.43 -10.20
CA LYS A 192 -13.99 6.60 -9.42
C LYS A 192 -15.02 5.50 -9.68
N ASP A 193 -14.92 4.82 -10.82
CA ASP A 193 -15.87 3.80 -11.29
C ASP A 193 -15.21 2.46 -11.65
N LEU A 194 -13.91 2.29 -11.34
CA LEU A 194 -13.15 1.09 -11.73
C LEU A 194 -12.19 0.65 -10.63
N ALA A 195 -12.19 -0.64 -10.31
CA ALA A 195 -11.18 -1.28 -9.47
C ALA A 195 -10.71 -2.61 -10.06
N LEU A 196 -9.43 -2.92 -9.89
CA LEU A 196 -8.87 -4.25 -10.11
C LEU A 196 -9.11 -5.06 -8.84
N ILE A 197 -9.63 -6.29 -8.96
CA ILE A 197 -9.92 -7.16 -7.81
C ILE A 197 -9.42 -8.58 -8.03
N TYR A 198 -9.11 -9.27 -6.93
CA TYR A 198 -8.98 -10.72 -6.94
C TYR A 198 -10.24 -11.34 -6.33
N LYS A 199 -11.19 -11.66 -7.20
CA LYS A 199 -12.54 -12.06 -6.84
C LYS A 199 -12.64 -13.26 -5.88
N PRO A 200 -11.78 -14.30 -5.95
CA PRO A 200 -11.85 -15.42 -5.00
C PRO A 200 -11.72 -15.04 -3.53
N PHE A 201 -11.03 -13.93 -3.20
CA PHE A 201 -10.83 -13.46 -1.83
C PHE A 201 -11.72 -12.29 -1.45
N MET A 202 -12.58 -11.82 -2.37
CA MET A 202 -13.50 -10.71 -2.10
C MET A 202 -14.75 -11.19 -1.35
N PRO A 203 -15.03 -10.69 -0.13
CA PRO A 203 -16.31 -10.95 0.54
C PRO A 203 -17.49 -10.44 -0.30
N GLN A 204 -18.59 -11.21 -0.31
CA GLN A 204 -19.74 -10.90 -1.17
C GLN A 204 -20.42 -9.58 -0.82
N ASP A 205 -20.50 -9.24 0.46
CA ASP A 205 -21.04 -7.97 0.95
C ASP A 205 -20.20 -6.77 0.55
N PHE A 206 -18.88 -6.93 0.54
CA PHE A 206 -17.96 -5.90 0.05
C PHE A 206 -18.11 -5.68 -1.47
N ILE A 207 -18.24 -6.75 -2.25
CA ILE A 207 -18.55 -6.64 -3.70
C ILE A 207 -19.84 -5.84 -3.90
N LEU A 208 -20.90 -6.17 -3.15
CA LEU A 208 -22.20 -5.48 -3.26
C LEU A 208 -22.10 -4.02 -2.86
N TRP A 209 -21.36 -3.72 -1.79
CA TRP A 209 -21.15 -2.34 -1.36
C TRP A 209 -20.39 -1.53 -2.43
N LEU A 210 -19.30 -2.05 -2.99
CA LEU A 210 -18.58 -1.40 -4.08
C LEU A 210 -19.46 -1.17 -5.32
N GLN A 211 -20.31 -2.13 -5.67
CA GLN A 211 -21.27 -1.98 -6.79
C GLN A 211 -22.30 -0.88 -6.51
N GLN A 212 -22.75 -0.72 -5.26
CA GLN A 212 -23.64 0.37 -4.86
C GLN A 212 -22.96 1.75 -5.01
N GLN A 213 -21.63 1.82 -4.84
CA GLN A 213 -20.82 3.01 -5.13
C GLN A 213 -20.56 3.20 -6.64
N GLY A 214 -21.09 2.33 -7.50
CA GLY A 214 -20.95 2.44 -8.97
C GLY A 214 -19.61 1.92 -9.51
N ILE A 215 -18.86 1.13 -8.75
CA ILE A 215 -17.55 0.61 -9.12
C ILE A 215 -17.70 -0.67 -9.95
N ALA A 216 -17.16 -0.65 -11.16
CA ALA A 216 -16.98 -1.83 -12.00
C ALA A 216 -15.64 -2.53 -11.69
N PHE A 217 -15.53 -3.80 -12.05
CA PHE A 217 -14.37 -4.61 -11.70
C PHE A 217 -13.63 -5.13 -12.93
N VAL A 218 -12.30 -5.17 -12.78
CA VAL A 218 -11.40 -5.98 -13.60
C VAL A 218 -10.88 -7.11 -12.71
N ASP A 219 -11.06 -8.36 -13.16
CA ASP A 219 -10.61 -9.52 -12.37
C ASP A 219 -9.15 -9.86 -12.65
N VAL A 220 -8.36 -10.09 -11.61
CA VAL A 220 -7.01 -10.66 -11.71
C VAL A 220 -7.11 -12.14 -12.10
N PRO A 221 -6.38 -12.62 -13.13
CA PRO A 221 -6.27 -14.05 -13.40
C PRO A 221 -5.70 -14.82 -12.21
N GLU A 222 -6.19 -16.04 -11.96
CA GLU A 222 -5.77 -16.84 -10.80
C GLU A 222 -4.25 -17.07 -10.77
N GLU A 223 -3.66 -17.38 -11.93
CA GLU A 223 -2.23 -17.62 -12.08
C GLU A 223 -1.36 -16.37 -11.86
N GLU A 224 -1.94 -15.18 -11.98
CA GLU A 224 -1.23 -13.91 -11.79
C GLU A 224 -1.47 -13.27 -10.41
N TYR A 225 -2.35 -13.85 -9.57
CA TYR A 225 -2.60 -13.32 -8.23
C TYR A 225 -1.37 -13.44 -7.32
N ARG A 226 -0.82 -14.66 -7.18
CA ARG A 226 0.37 -14.92 -6.35
C ARG A 226 1.58 -14.06 -6.73
N PRO A 227 1.88 -13.81 -8.03
CA PRO A 227 2.92 -12.87 -8.42
C PRO A 227 2.57 -11.39 -8.20
N MET A 228 1.64 -11.07 -7.28
CA MET A 228 1.18 -9.72 -6.92
C MET A 228 0.37 -9.02 -8.03
N GLY A 229 -0.41 -9.75 -8.81
CA GLY A 229 -1.21 -9.19 -9.90
C GLY A 229 -2.27 -8.17 -9.46
N CYS A 230 -2.70 -8.22 -8.19
CA CYS A 230 -3.64 -7.23 -7.65
C CYS A 230 -2.95 -5.98 -7.07
N ASN A 231 -1.62 -5.99 -6.89
CA ASN A 231 -0.90 -4.84 -6.36
C ASN A 231 -0.55 -3.85 -7.46
N VAL A 232 -1.48 -2.94 -7.74
CA VAL A 232 -1.38 -1.95 -8.82
C VAL A 232 -1.59 -0.55 -8.24
N LEU A 233 -0.65 0.35 -8.50
CA LEU A 233 -0.73 1.75 -8.08
C LEU A 233 -1.40 2.58 -9.18
N ALA A 234 -2.52 3.23 -8.87
CA ALA A 234 -3.05 4.28 -9.71
C ALA A 234 -2.24 5.57 -9.49
N MET A 235 -1.55 6.01 -10.55
CA MET A 235 -0.82 7.29 -10.56
C MET A 235 -1.74 8.47 -10.89
N ALA A 236 -2.77 8.22 -11.69
CA ALA A 236 -3.88 9.11 -12.05
C ALA A 236 -5.08 8.22 -12.47
N PRO A 237 -6.29 8.77 -12.66
CA PRO A 237 -7.43 7.98 -13.12
C PRO A 237 -7.08 7.18 -14.36
N ARG A 238 -7.25 5.85 -14.28
CA ARG A 238 -6.92 4.86 -15.33
C ARG A 238 -5.45 4.88 -15.80
N SER A 239 -4.54 5.41 -14.99
CA SER A 239 -3.09 5.34 -15.20
C SER A 239 -2.46 4.44 -14.14
N ALA A 240 -2.08 3.24 -14.52
CA ALA A 240 -1.68 2.16 -13.64
C ALA A 240 -0.18 1.84 -13.75
N LEU A 241 0.48 1.72 -12.60
CA LEU A 241 1.84 1.19 -12.47
C LEU A 241 1.78 -0.18 -11.81
N MET A 242 2.40 -1.19 -12.41
CA MET A 242 2.38 -2.56 -11.92
C MET A 242 3.69 -3.30 -12.20
N LEU A 243 3.87 -4.47 -11.60
CA LEU A 243 4.97 -5.35 -11.94
C LEU A 243 4.86 -5.86 -13.39
N GLU A 244 6.00 -6.05 -14.04
CA GLU A 244 6.07 -6.73 -15.33
C GLU A 244 5.77 -8.24 -15.20
N ASN A 245 5.68 -8.91 -16.36
CA ASN A 245 5.42 -10.35 -16.44
C ASN A 245 4.05 -10.80 -15.88
N LEU A 246 3.06 -9.91 -15.96
CA LEU A 246 1.65 -10.13 -15.63
C LEU A 246 0.78 -9.77 -16.86
N PRO A 247 0.91 -10.51 -17.97
CA PRO A 247 0.30 -10.15 -19.24
C PRO A 247 -1.24 -10.18 -19.22
N GLY A 248 -1.82 -11.08 -18.40
CA GLY A 248 -3.27 -11.20 -18.27
C GLY A 248 -3.89 -10.00 -17.55
N VAL A 249 -3.28 -9.56 -16.43
CA VAL A 249 -3.70 -8.34 -15.72
C VAL A 249 -3.55 -7.14 -16.64
N LYS A 250 -2.38 -6.97 -17.28
CA LYS A 250 -2.11 -5.87 -18.19
C LYS A 250 -3.15 -5.78 -19.30
N ALA A 251 -3.39 -6.87 -20.01
CA ALA A 251 -4.34 -6.90 -21.12
C ALA A 251 -5.78 -6.56 -20.67
N ARG A 252 -6.21 -7.03 -19.49
CA ARG A 252 -7.55 -6.74 -18.95
C ARG A 252 -7.68 -5.27 -18.53
N LEU A 253 -6.64 -4.68 -17.93
CA LEU A 253 -6.61 -3.26 -17.59
C LEU A 253 -6.65 -2.38 -18.83
N GLU A 254 -5.86 -2.69 -19.87
CA GLU A 254 -5.85 -1.98 -21.14
C GLU A 254 -7.22 -2.08 -21.84
N ALA A 255 -7.85 -3.26 -21.81
CA ALA A 255 -9.21 -3.46 -22.35
C ALA A 255 -10.28 -2.66 -21.58
N ALA A 256 -10.05 -2.39 -20.29
CA ALA A 256 -10.91 -1.52 -19.47
C ALA A 256 -10.58 -0.02 -19.63
N GLY A 257 -9.68 0.34 -20.56
CA GLY A 257 -9.32 1.72 -20.88
C GLY A 257 -8.25 2.31 -19.99
N CYS A 258 -7.46 1.49 -19.31
CA CYS A 258 -6.30 1.96 -18.54
C CYS A 258 -5.05 2.07 -19.41
N THR A 259 -4.22 3.06 -19.11
CA THR A 259 -2.82 3.09 -19.55
C THR A 259 -1.99 2.36 -18.51
N VAL A 260 -1.17 1.38 -18.93
CA VAL A 260 -0.40 0.53 -18.01
C VAL A 260 1.08 0.68 -18.26
N VAL A 261 1.80 1.07 -17.21
CA VAL A 261 3.27 1.12 -17.15
C VAL A 261 3.75 0.00 -16.24
N THR A 262 4.88 -0.62 -16.58
CA THR A 262 5.42 -1.75 -15.81
C THR A 262 6.88 -1.53 -15.43
N TYR A 263 7.30 -2.14 -14.31
CA TYR A 263 8.68 -2.20 -13.84
C TYR A 263 9.07 -3.63 -13.45
N THR A 264 10.33 -3.94 -13.43
CA THR A 264 10.85 -5.30 -13.18
C THR A 264 10.55 -5.77 -11.75
N GLY A 265 11.00 -5.04 -10.74
CA GLY A 265 10.71 -5.30 -9.33
C GLY A 265 11.14 -6.66 -8.81
N LEU A 266 12.21 -7.25 -9.35
CA LEU A 266 12.70 -8.55 -8.89
C LEU A 266 13.23 -8.47 -7.46
N GLU A 267 14.06 -7.48 -7.21
CA GLU A 267 14.76 -7.29 -5.94
C GLU A 267 13.92 -6.57 -4.89
N ILE A 268 13.27 -5.45 -5.29
CA ILE A 268 12.58 -4.54 -4.38
C ILE A 268 11.11 -4.92 -4.10
N SER A 269 10.53 -5.81 -4.92
CA SER A 269 9.12 -6.20 -4.81
C SER A 269 8.94 -7.70 -4.62
N ARG A 270 9.39 -8.54 -5.58
CA ARG A 270 9.09 -9.97 -5.58
C ARG A 270 9.70 -10.72 -4.42
N LYS A 271 10.92 -10.35 -4.01
CA LYS A 271 11.61 -11.02 -2.90
C LYS A 271 10.97 -10.74 -1.54
N GLY A 272 10.39 -9.55 -1.34
CA GLY A 272 9.75 -9.15 -0.08
C GLY A 272 8.22 -9.04 -0.14
N GLU A 273 7.59 -9.45 -1.26
CA GLU A 273 6.12 -9.47 -1.45
C GLU A 273 5.43 -8.10 -1.35
N GLY A 274 6.11 -7.03 -1.78
CA GLY A 274 5.53 -5.68 -1.80
C GLY A 274 5.62 -5.03 -3.18
N GLY A 275 4.49 -4.80 -3.84
CA GLY A 275 4.41 -4.16 -5.15
C GLY A 275 4.44 -2.62 -5.09
N PRO A 276 4.09 -1.92 -6.19
CA PRO A 276 4.23 -0.47 -6.28
C PRO A 276 3.37 0.29 -5.27
N THR A 277 2.23 -0.27 -4.87
CA THR A 277 1.39 0.30 -3.81
C THR A 277 2.12 0.27 -2.47
N CYS A 278 2.78 -0.85 -2.13
CA CYS A 278 3.53 -1.01 -0.89
C CYS A 278 4.76 -0.11 -0.83
N LEU A 279 5.47 0.05 -1.97
CA LEU A 279 6.66 0.90 -2.09
C LEU A 279 6.37 2.40 -1.95
N THR A 280 5.10 2.82 -1.97
CA THR A 280 4.70 4.23 -2.00
C THR A 280 3.66 4.56 -0.95
N ARG A 281 3.75 5.78 -0.39
CA ARG A 281 2.68 6.42 0.37
C ARG A 281 2.33 7.75 -0.30
N PRO A 282 1.30 7.80 -1.18
CA PRO A 282 0.77 9.08 -1.65
C PRO A 282 0.33 9.93 -0.46
N LEU A 283 0.88 11.14 -0.37
CA LEU A 283 0.55 12.12 0.67
C LEU A 283 -0.45 13.15 0.16
N GLN A 284 -0.41 13.43 -1.13
CA GLN A 284 -1.35 14.34 -1.78
C GLN A 284 -1.77 13.80 -3.14
N ARG A 285 -3.08 13.80 -3.36
CA ARG A 285 -3.70 13.58 -4.67
C ARG A 285 -4.52 14.80 -5.06
N ILE A 286 -4.61 15.10 -6.38
CA ILE A 286 -5.30 16.28 -6.93
C ILE A 286 -6.15 15.95 -8.15
#